data_d31647e0c2a151ad30c62e9758620651
#
_entry.id   d31647e0c2a151ad30c62e9758620651
#
_cell.length_a   1.000
_cell.length_b   1.000
_cell.length_c   1.000
_cell.angle_alpha   90.00
_cell.angle_beta   90.00
_cell.angle_gamma   90.00
#
_symmetry.space_group_name_H-M   'P 1'
#
loop_
_entity.id
_entity.type
_entity.pdbx_description
1 polymer ?
#
loop_
_entity_poly.entity_id
_entity_poly.type
_entity_poly.pdbx_seq_one_letter_code
_entity_poly.pdbx_strand_id
1 'polypeptide(L)'
;MASPLLTVRALATSGEREKHCQFADQAFSREPSPASARNWYQFVTTTPGYRPEQLRGAFRDGEQVGSYMLEERTMHVETARLLTGCIGAVVTYPDHRHQGVATALMHEALD
;
A
#
# COMPACT_ATOMS: atom_id res chain seq x y z
N MET A 1 -11.17 23.93 13.89
CA MET A 1 -10.85 23.82 12.48
C MET A 1 -10.92 22.37 12.04
N ALA A 2 -11.66 22.09 10.98
CA ALA A 2 -11.77 20.71 10.50
C ALA A 2 -10.44 20.27 9.89
N SER A 3 -10.04 19.03 10.20
CA SER A 3 -8.89 18.42 9.53
C SER A 3 -9.21 18.20 8.05
N PRO A 4 -8.25 18.37 7.15
CA PRO A 4 -8.46 18.03 5.76
C PRO A 4 -8.90 16.59 5.61
N LEU A 5 -9.86 16.34 4.73
CA LEU A 5 -10.33 14.99 4.47
C LEU A 5 -9.25 14.19 3.74
N LEU A 6 -9.11 12.93 4.13
CA LEU A 6 -8.26 12.00 3.43
C LEU A 6 -9.00 11.44 2.22
N THR A 7 -8.34 11.43 1.07
CA THR A 7 -8.82 10.76 -0.14
C THR A 7 -8.03 9.47 -0.30
N VAL A 8 -8.70 8.35 -0.49
CA VAL A 8 -8.04 7.07 -0.73
C VAL A 8 -8.35 6.64 -2.15
N ARG A 9 -7.32 6.34 -2.92
CA ARG A 9 -7.44 5.93 -4.32
C ARG A 9 -6.29 5.04 -4.74
N ALA A 10 -6.43 4.41 -5.90
CA ALA A 10 -5.31 3.69 -6.51
C ALA A 10 -4.18 4.68 -6.82
N LEU A 11 -2.94 4.23 -6.64
CA LEU A 11 -1.76 5.02 -7.01
C LEU A 11 -1.71 5.10 -8.54
N ALA A 12 -1.58 6.31 -9.08
CA ALA A 12 -1.76 6.56 -10.49
C ALA A 12 -0.44 6.65 -11.27
N THR A 13 0.66 7.01 -10.62
CA THR A 13 1.94 7.24 -11.28
C THR A 13 3.01 6.32 -10.73
N SER A 14 4.07 6.10 -11.54
CA SER A 14 5.23 5.33 -11.07
C SER A 14 5.87 5.98 -9.86
N GLY A 15 5.93 7.31 -9.81
CA GLY A 15 6.47 8.03 -8.66
C GLY A 15 5.70 7.75 -7.37
N GLU A 16 4.37 7.70 -7.45
CA GLU A 16 3.53 7.35 -6.30
C GLU A 16 3.78 5.91 -5.85
N ARG A 17 3.89 4.98 -6.79
CA ARG A 17 4.18 3.57 -6.50
C ARG A 17 5.58 3.39 -5.92
N GLU A 18 6.56 4.11 -6.44
CA GLU A 18 7.92 4.09 -5.90
C GLU A 18 7.96 4.62 -4.48
N LYS A 19 7.17 5.66 -4.19
CA LYS A 19 7.07 6.22 -2.84
C LYS A 19 6.51 5.20 -1.86
N HIS A 20 5.47 4.44 -2.26
CA HIS A 20 4.97 3.33 -1.44
C HIS A 20 6.08 2.34 -1.13
N CYS A 21 6.82 1.91 -2.14
CA CYS A 21 7.89 0.92 -1.94
C CYS A 21 9.01 1.47 -1.08
N GLN A 22 9.35 2.74 -1.22
CA GLN A 22 10.36 3.40 -0.39
C GLN A 22 9.97 3.36 1.09
N PHE A 23 8.74 3.75 1.41
CA PHE A 23 8.29 3.77 2.81
C PHE A 23 8.01 2.37 3.35
N ALA A 24 7.54 1.44 2.50
CA ALA A 24 7.41 0.05 2.90
C ALA A 24 8.77 -0.56 3.23
N ASP A 25 9.78 -0.26 2.43
CA ASP A 25 11.14 -0.70 2.70
C ASP A 25 11.64 -0.16 4.05
N GLN A 26 11.43 1.13 4.32
CA GLN A 26 11.82 1.73 5.59
C GLN A 26 11.11 1.09 6.78
N ALA A 27 9.86 0.68 6.60
CA ALA A 27 9.05 0.13 7.69
C ALA A 27 9.35 -1.35 7.95
N PHE A 28 9.64 -2.12 6.91
CA PHE A 28 9.66 -3.59 7.00
C PHE A 28 11.00 -4.23 6.71
N SER A 29 11.94 -3.53 6.08
CA SER A 29 13.25 -4.08 5.78
C SER A 29 14.20 -3.90 6.96
N ARG A 30 15.11 -4.87 7.12
CA ARG A 30 16.11 -4.84 8.17
C ARG A 30 17.13 -3.72 7.92
N GLU A 31 17.53 -3.53 6.66
CA GLU A 31 18.51 -2.52 6.25
C GLU A 31 17.95 -1.73 5.08
N PRO A 32 17.03 -0.79 5.34
CA PRO A 32 16.43 -0.01 4.26
C PRO A 32 17.47 0.89 3.58
N SER A 33 17.36 0.99 2.26
CA SER A 33 18.25 1.81 1.45
C SER A 33 17.57 2.11 0.11
N PRO A 34 18.08 3.09 -0.66
CA PRO A 34 17.56 3.31 -2.01
C PRO A 34 17.62 2.08 -2.90
N ALA A 35 18.68 1.27 -2.78
CA ALA A 35 18.79 0.02 -3.53
C ALA A 35 17.76 -1.01 -3.07
N SER A 36 17.55 -1.14 -1.76
CA SER A 36 16.54 -2.03 -1.19
C SER A 36 15.14 -1.64 -1.63
N ALA A 37 14.83 -0.35 -1.64
CA ALA A 37 13.53 0.16 -2.10
C ALA A 37 13.30 -0.14 -3.59
N ARG A 38 14.34 0.00 -4.42
CA ARG A 38 14.24 -0.36 -5.85
C ARG A 38 14.00 -1.85 -6.03
N ASN A 39 14.64 -2.68 -5.23
CA ASN A 39 14.42 -4.12 -5.27
C ASN A 39 12.99 -4.47 -4.86
N TRP A 40 12.46 -3.80 -3.85
CA TRP A 40 11.06 -3.98 -3.45
C TRP A 40 10.11 -3.63 -4.59
N TYR A 41 10.32 -2.49 -5.23
CA TYR A 41 9.51 -2.06 -6.37
C TYR A 41 9.57 -3.08 -7.51
N GLN A 42 10.78 -3.52 -7.86
CA GLN A 42 10.95 -4.50 -8.92
C GLN A 42 10.27 -5.83 -8.59
N PHE A 43 10.43 -6.29 -7.35
CA PHE A 43 9.79 -7.52 -6.90
C PHE A 43 8.27 -7.43 -7.01
N VAL A 44 7.68 -6.35 -6.51
CA VAL A 44 6.23 -6.17 -6.55
C VAL A 44 5.72 -6.10 -7.98
N THR A 45 6.35 -5.28 -8.81
CA THR A 45 5.85 -5.02 -10.18
C THR A 45 6.08 -6.17 -11.14
N THR A 46 6.97 -7.11 -10.81
CA THR A 46 7.23 -8.28 -11.65
C THR A 46 6.59 -9.56 -11.13
N THR A 47 5.90 -9.48 -9.98
CA THR A 47 5.20 -10.64 -9.42
C THR A 47 4.04 -11.03 -10.34
N PRO A 48 3.88 -12.34 -10.68
CA PRO A 48 2.76 -12.77 -11.49
C PRO A 48 1.42 -12.36 -10.89
N GLY A 49 0.55 -11.82 -11.75
CA GLY A 49 -0.76 -11.36 -11.31
C GLY A 49 -0.79 -9.93 -10.79
N TYR A 50 0.36 -9.25 -10.76
CA TYR A 50 0.41 -7.85 -10.35
C TYR A 50 -0.41 -6.96 -11.28
N ARG A 51 -1.19 -6.05 -10.68
CA ARG A 51 -1.91 -4.99 -11.37
C ARG A 51 -1.65 -3.68 -10.64
N PRO A 52 -1.35 -2.58 -11.36
CA PRO A 52 -1.01 -1.30 -10.71
C PRO A 52 -2.07 -0.80 -9.74
N GLU A 53 -3.35 -1.05 -10.00
CA GLU A 53 -4.45 -0.61 -9.15
C GLU A 53 -4.50 -1.32 -7.80
N GLN A 54 -3.70 -2.36 -7.61
CA GLN A 54 -3.57 -3.04 -6.31
C GLN A 54 -2.81 -2.19 -5.29
N LEU A 55 -2.01 -1.24 -5.75
CA LEU A 55 -1.34 -0.28 -4.86
C LEU A 55 -2.25 0.92 -4.69
N ARG A 56 -2.65 1.17 -3.46
CA ARG A 56 -3.59 2.23 -3.13
C ARG A 56 -2.98 3.16 -2.09
N GLY A 57 -3.38 4.40 -2.09
CA GLY A 57 -2.81 5.39 -1.20
C GLY A 57 -3.83 6.35 -0.63
N ALA A 58 -3.47 6.93 0.51
CA ALA A 58 -4.21 8.01 1.14
C ALA A 58 -3.50 9.32 0.85
N PHE A 59 -4.29 10.35 0.54
CA PHE A 59 -3.79 11.67 0.17
C PHE A 59 -4.49 12.72 1.00
N ARG A 60 -3.72 13.71 1.45
CA ARG A 60 -4.22 14.89 2.15
C ARG A 60 -3.66 16.11 1.43
N ASP A 61 -4.56 16.96 0.91
CA ASP A 61 -4.17 18.16 0.14
C ASP A 61 -3.21 17.83 -1.01
N GLY A 62 -3.44 16.69 -1.68
CA GLY A 62 -2.62 16.24 -2.79
C GLY A 62 -1.33 15.56 -2.40
N GLU A 63 -1.00 15.49 -1.11
CA GLU A 63 0.19 14.82 -0.63
C GLU A 63 -0.12 13.37 -0.24
N GLN A 64 0.69 12.44 -0.73
CA GLN A 64 0.59 11.03 -0.36
C GLN A 64 1.09 10.85 1.07
N VAL A 65 0.22 10.36 1.96
CA VAL A 65 0.52 10.29 3.39
C VAL A 65 0.52 8.86 3.92
N GLY A 66 0.08 7.91 3.12
CA GLY A 66 0.11 6.49 3.47
C GLY A 66 -0.29 5.66 2.29
N SER A 67 -0.08 4.35 2.37
CA SER A 67 -0.38 3.45 1.26
C SER A 67 -0.45 2.00 1.74
N TYR A 68 -1.04 1.14 0.90
CA TYR A 68 -1.08 -0.29 1.14
C TYR A 68 -1.17 -1.04 -0.18
N MET A 69 -1.00 -2.35 -0.12
CA MET A 69 -1.13 -3.23 -1.27
C MET A 69 -2.27 -4.22 -1.02
N LEU A 70 -3.15 -4.38 -2.00
CA LEU A 70 -4.21 -5.38 -1.98
C LEU A 70 -3.87 -6.47 -2.99
N GLU A 71 -3.62 -7.68 -2.50
CA GLU A 71 -3.34 -8.82 -3.36
C GLU A 71 -4.55 -9.74 -3.42
N GLU A 72 -4.86 -10.23 -4.62
CA GLU A 72 -5.85 -11.28 -4.79
C GLU A 72 -5.14 -12.62 -4.80
N ARG A 73 -5.58 -13.54 -3.97
CA ARG A 73 -5.02 -14.88 -3.86
C ARG A 73 -6.12 -15.91 -3.83
N THR A 74 -5.84 -17.08 -4.41
CA THR A 74 -6.74 -18.23 -4.29
C THR A 74 -6.35 -19.00 -3.05
N MET A 75 -7.29 -19.14 -2.11
CA MET A 75 -7.09 -19.91 -0.89
C MET A 75 -7.76 -21.25 -1.04
N HIS A 76 -7.05 -22.31 -0.67
CA HIS A 76 -7.58 -23.67 -0.69
C HIS A 76 -8.02 -24.05 0.72
N VAL A 77 -9.31 -24.37 0.87
CA VAL A 77 -9.86 -24.85 2.14
C VAL A 77 -10.55 -26.19 1.82
N GLU A 78 -9.93 -27.27 2.27
CA GLU A 78 -10.35 -28.63 1.91
C GLU A 78 -10.39 -28.78 0.38
N THR A 79 -11.58 -29.00 -0.21
CA THR A 79 -11.75 -29.11 -1.66
C THR A 79 -12.20 -27.82 -2.32
N ALA A 80 -12.45 -26.76 -1.53
CA ALA A 80 -12.93 -25.47 -2.05
C ALA A 80 -11.78 -24.56 -2.41
N ARG A 81 -11.98 -23.74 -3.45
CA ARG A 81 -11.09 -22.65 -3.82
C ARG A 81 -11.81 -21.34 -3.57
N LEU A 82 -11.17 -20.46 -2.79
CA LEU A 82 -11.74 -19.16 -2.45
C LEU A 82 -10.84 -18.05 -2.97
N LEU A 83 -11.42 -17.12 -3.72
CA LEU A 83 -10.71 -15.90 -4.09
C LEU A 83 -10.68 -14.99 -2.86
N THR A 84 -9.48 -14.65 -2.40
CA THR A 84 -9.29 -13.93 -1.16
C THR A 84 -8.49 -12.67 -1.41
N GLY A 85 -8.93 -11.54 -0.85
CA GLY A 85 -8.15 -10.30 -0.81
C GLY A 85 -7.21 -10.32 0.38
N CYS A 86 -5.92 -10.11 0.11
CA CYS A 86 -4.91 -10.03 1.16
C CYS A 86 -4.37 -8.61 1.23
N ILE A 87 -4.54 -7.99 2.41
CA ILE A 87 -4.04 -6.63 2.65
C ILE A 87 -2.61 -6.75 3.17
N GLY A 88 -1.68 -6.11 2.48
CA GLY A 88 -0.27 -6.16 2.87
C GLY A 88 0.39 -4.81 2.83
N ALA A 89 1.54 -4.71 3.50
CA ALA A 89 2.41 -3.53 3.49
C ALA A 89 1.64 -2.22 3.76
N VAL A 90 0.78 -2.22 4.80
CA VAL A 90 0.07 -1.00 5.21
C VAL A 90 1.06 -0.07 5.89
N VAL A 91 1.27 1.11 5.31
CA VAL A 91 2.26 2.06 5.80
C VAL A 91 1.63 3.44 5.96
N THR A 92 1.76 4.02 7.15
CA THR A 92 1.55 5.44 7.37
C THR A 92 2.92 6.10 7.37
N TYR A 93 3.11 7.12 6.54
CA TYR A 93 4.42 7.76 6.41
C TYR A 93 4.75 8.53 7.70
N PRO A 94 6.04 8.57 8.10
CA PRO A 94 6.41 8.98 9.46
C PRO A 94 5.84 10.34 9.92
N ASP A 95 5.79 11.33 9.04
CA ASP A 95 5.30 12.65 9.40
C ASP A 95 3.78 12.74 9.54
N HIS A 96 3.09 11.63 9.25
CA HIS A 96 1.61 11.61 9.21
C HIS A 96 1.01 10.58 10.16
N ARG A 97 1.81 10.04 11.07
CA ARG A 97 1.32 9.07 12.07
C ARG A 97 0.39 9.74 13.06
N HIS A 98 -0.51 8.94 13.63
CA HIS A 98 -1.49 9.38 14.62
C HIS A 98 -2.52 10.38 14.09
N GLN A 99 -2.77 10.35 12.78
CA GLN A 99 -3.72 11.24 12.10
C GLN A 99 -4.86 10.49 11.42
N GLY A 100 -5.06 9.22 11.76
CA GLY A 100 -6.14 8.41 11.21
C GLY A 100 -5.89 7.86 9.82
N VAL A 101 -4.66 7.94 9.30
CA VAL A 101 -4.34 7.48 7.94
C VAL A 101 -4.53 5.97 7.82
N ALA A 102 -3.96 5.20 8.74
CA ALA A 102 -4.09 3.73 8.69
C ALA A 102 -5.55 3.31 8.81
N THR A 103 -6.32 3.99 9.67
CA THR A 103 -7.76 3.73 9.82
C THR A 103 -8.50 3.97 8.51
N ALA A 104 -8.20 5.08 7.82
CA ALA A 104 -8.83 5.41 6.54
C ALA A 104 -8.48 4.36 5.47
N LEU A 105 -7.23 3.91 5.42
CA LEU A 105 -6.80 2.88 4.47
C LEU A 105 -7.52 1.57 4.72
N MET A 106 -7.64 1.17 5.99
CA MET A 106 -8.32 -0.08 6.34
C MET A 106 -9.82 -0.01 6.05
N HIS A 107 -10.47 1.12 6.30
CA HIS A 107 -11.88 1.29 5.94
C HIS A 107 -12.09 1.13 4.44
N GLU A 108 -11.25 1.73 3.62
CA GLU A 108 -11.35 1.62 2.17
C GLU A 108 -11.11 0.17 1.72
N ALA A 109 -10.13 -0.50 2.31
CA ALA A 109 -9.79 -1.87 1.94
C ALA A 109 -10.91 -2.86 2.25
N LEU A 110 -11.71 -2.61 3.30
CA LEU A 110 -12.78 -3.49 3.72
C LEU A 110 -14.12 -3.20 3.03
N ASP A 111 -14.21 -2.11 2.30
CA ASP A 111 -15.36 -1.79 1.47
C ASP A 111 -15.21 -2.46 0.10
#